data_5baf841ad2e63885b2e718cfc12fb6a7
#
_entry.id   5baf841ad2e63885b2e718cfc12fb6a7
#
_cell.length_a   1.000
_cell.length_b   1.000
_cell.length_c   1.000
_cell.angle_alpha   90.00
_cell.angle_beta   90.00
_cell.angle_gamma   90.00
#
_symmetry.space_group_name_H-M   'P 1'
#
loop_
_entity.id
_entity.type
_entity.pdbx_description
1 polymer ?
#
loop_
_entity_poly.entity_id
_entity_poly.type
_entity_poly.pdbx_seq_one_letter_code
_entity_poly.pdbx_strand_id
1 'polypeptide(L)'
;MMIIISLLLLASLLPQLTFTARVNVGIVNGTEAKPHSRPYMVSLQIDKKHVCGGFLISDEFVLTAAHCWKGYPEILTVMVGAHDLKNSKDSYRVEVKSYIPHQYCPFCSHWNDIMLLRLQEKVKPNNYVNWISLPKEGDVSGGTLCSVAGWGRLLTKGTLSSRLREANTTTINHEECQRKWGSMYFQASQMICAHGNGGSCLGDSGGPLVCGNTAVGVTSFVYIKGCNSPERPNVYTKISAYLPWIHQIIRNIE
;
A
#
# COMPACT_ATOMS: atom_id res chain seq x y z
N MET A 1 -62.00 -4.06 -33.25
CA MET A 1 -61.59 -3.93 -31.85
C MET A 1 -60.70 -5.11 -31.39
N MET A 2 -59.81 -5.62 -32.25
CA MET A 2 -58.94 -6.76 -31.93
C MET A 2 -57.46 -6.56 -32.25
N ILE A 3 -57.03 -5.34 -32.60
CA ILE A 3 -55.63 -5.07 -32.98
C ILE A 3 -54.88 -4.33 -31.89
N ILE A 4 -55.54 -3.77 -30.88
CA ILE A 4 -54.90 -2.97 -29.81
C ILE A 4 -54.40 -3.81 -28.63
N ILE A 5 -54.87 -5.04 -28.47
CA ILE A 5 -54.48 -5.92 -27.35
C ILE A 5 -53.16 -6.64 -27.59
N SER A 6 -52.72 -6.79 -28.85
CA SER A 6 -51.48 -7.51 -29.18
C SER A 6 -50.20 -6.71 -28.99
N LEU A 7 -50.26 -5.38 -28.85
CA LEU A 7 -49.09 -4.49 -28.70
C LEU A 7 -48.70 -4.27 -27.24
N LEU A 8 -49.54 -4.62 -26.28
CA LEU A 8 -49.26 -4.46 -24.85
C LEU A 8 -48.55 -5.67 -24.20
N LEU A 9 -48.51 -6.81 -24.87
CA LEU A 9 -47.88 -8.03 -24.36
C LEU A 9 -46.44 -8.24 -24.82
N LEU A 10 -45.92 -7.40 -25.72
CA LEU A 10 -44.51 -7.45 -26.17
C LEU A 10 -43.56 -6.56 -25.36
N ALA A 11 -44.07 -5.75 -24.46
CA ALA A 11 -43.24 -4.83 -23.63
C ALA A 11 -42.72 -5.48 -22.33
N SER A 12 -43.10 -6.71 -22.01
CA SER A 12 -42.72 -7.37 -20.73
C SER A 12 -41.56 -8.36 -20.82
N LEU A 13 -40.90 -8.49 -21.97
CA LEU A 13 -39.78 -9.43 -22.19
C LEU A 13 -38.46 -8.74 -22.52
N LEU A 14 -38.27 -7.48 -22.13
CA LEU A 14 -36.94 -6.91 -22.09
C LEU A 14 -36.23 -7.53 -20.88
N PRO A 15 -35.14 -8.32 -21.09
CA PRO A 15 -34.32 -8.74 -19.97
C PRO A 15 -33.83 -7.46 -19.29
N GLN A 16 -34.16 -7.33 -18.03
CA GLN A 16 -33.53 -6.31 -17.16
C GLN A 16 -32.06 -6.67 -17.13
N LEU A 17 -31.27 -6.09 -18.04
CA LEU A 17 -29.83 -6.03 -17.93
C LEU A 17 -29.54 -5.14 -16.69
N THR A 18 -29.62 -5.76 -15.53
CA THR A 18 -29.00 -5.18 -14.33
C THR A 18 -27.50 -5.20 -14.60
N PHE A 19 -27.00 -4.11 -15.16
CA PHE A 19 -25.60 -3.77 -15.04
C PHE A 19 -25.37 -3.61 -13.53
N THR A 20 -25.01 -4.69 -12.86
CA THR A 20 -24.28 -4.58 -11.61
C THR A 20 -22.94 -3.97 -11.99
N ALA A 21 -22.88 -2.64 -12.05
CA ALA A 21 -21.63 -1.93 -11.99
C ALA A 21 -20.95 -2.42 -10.70
N ARG A 22 -20.00 -3.34 -10.82
CA ARG A 22 -19.08 -3.66 -9.74
C ARG A 22 -18.35 -2.34 -9.49
N VAL A 23 -18.84 -1.59 -8.51
CA VAL A 23 -18.11 -0.46 -7.98
C VAL A 23 -16.86 -1.06 -7.33
N ASN A 24 -15.79 -1.12 -8.09
CA ASN A 24 -14.48 -1.50 -7.58
C ASN A 24 -14.04 -0.38 -6.64
N VAL A 25 -14.17 -0.62 -5.35
CA VAL A 25 -13.90 0.36 -4.29
C VAL A 25 -12.79 -0.18 -3.40
N GLY A 26 -11.68 0.53 -3.37
CA GLY A 26 -10.57 0.27 -2.46
C GLY A 26 -9.24 0.04 -3.14
N ILE A 27 -8.11 0.45 -2.50
CA ILE A 27 -6.93 0.83 -3.28
C ILE A 27 -7.48 1.31 -4.60
N VAL A 28 -7.40 2.51 -5.01
CA VAL A 28 -8.26 3.05 -6.10
C VAL A 28 -8.38 2.04 -7.24
N ASN A 29 -9.61 1.63 -7.59
CA ASN A 29 -9.90 0.55 -8.54
C ASN A 29 -9.35 -0.84 -8.18
N GLY A 30 -9.00 -1.09 -6.91
CA GLY A 30 -8.57 -2.40 -6.43
C GLY A 30 -9.74 -3.34 -6.13
N THR A 31 -9.41 -4.59 -5.87
CA THR A 31 -10.34 -5.63 -5.40
C THR A 31 -10.05 -5.98 -3.94
N GLU A 32 -11.00 -6.60 -3.25
CA GLU A 32 -10.72 -7.16 -1.94
C GLU A 32 -9.68 -8.27 -2.09
N ALA A 33 -8.59 -8.19 -1.32
CA ALA A 33 -7.59 -9.24 -1.28
C ALA A 33 -8.21 -10.52 -0.72
N LYS A 34 -7.75 -11.67 -1.20
CA LYS A 34 -8.14 -12.93 -0.55
C LYS A 34 -7.69 -12.87 0.93
N PRO A 35 -8.57 -13.19 1.89
CA PRO A 35 -8.21 -13.17 3.30
C PRO A 35 -6.89 -13.88 3.55
N HIS A 36 -6.00 -13.21 4.27
CA HIS A 36 -4.66 -13.69 4.67
C HIS A 36 -3.71 -14.07 3.51
N SER A 37 -3.99 -13.67 2.27
CA SER A 37 -3.08 -13.90 1.13
C SER A 37 -1.80 -13.05 1.20
N ARG A 38 -1.79 -12.05 2.08
CA ARG A 38 -0.65 -11.13 2.29
C ARG A 38 -0.31 -11.04 3.79
N PRO A 39 0.25 -12.13 4.38
CA PRO A 39 0.45 -12.24 5.83
C PRO A 39 1.50 -11.26 6.39
N TYR A 40 2.26 -10.61 5.51
CA TYR A 40 3.24 -9.58 5.86
C TYR A 40 2.62 -8.19 6.07
N MET A 41 1.38 -7.95 5.61
CA MET A 41 0.75 -6.65 5.72
C MET A 41 0.42 -6.29 7.16
N VAL A 42 0.76 -5.07 7.55
CA VAL A 42 0.38 -4.54 8.87
C VAL A 42 -0.34 -3.20 8.73
N SER A 43 -1.22 -2.93 9.69
CA SER A 43 -1.89 -1.64 9.84
C SER A 43 -1.24 -0.86 10.97
N LEU A 44 -0.66 0.29 10.67
CA LEU A 44 -0.18 1.23 11.67
C LEU A 44 -1.35 2.07 12.16
N GLN A 45 -1.49 2.16 13.47
CA GLN A 45 -2.65 2.77 14.10
C GLN A 45 -2.25 3.76 15.19
N ILE A 46 -2.98 4.88 15.25
CA ILE A 46 -2.99 5.83 16.37
C ILE A 46 -4.38 5.75 16.99
N ASP A 47 -4.47 5.57 18.30
CA ASP A 47 -5.74 5.42 19.02
C ASP A 47 -6.68 4.40 18.37
N LYS A 48 -6.12 3.25 17.95
CA LYS A 48 -6.81 2.15 17.26
C LYS A 48 -7.38 2.50 15.88
N LYS A 49 -7.04 3.67 15.33
CA LYS A 49 -7.45 4.10 13.98
C LYS A 49 -6.29 3.89 12.99
N HIS A 50 -6.58 3.28 11.86
CA HIS A 50 -5.62 3.11 10.77
C HIS A 50 -5.16 4.47 10.23
N VAL A 51 -3.85 4.65 10.13
CA VAL A 51 -3.22 5.86 9.58
C VAL A 51 -2.32 5.56 8.40
N CYS A 52 -1.61 4.43 8.44
CA CYS A 52 -0.66 3.99 7.42
C CYS A 52 -0.64 2.46 7.31
N GLY A 53 -0.13 1.97 6.20
CA GLY A 53 0.32 0.60 6.05
C GLY A 53 1.77 0.42 6.49
N GLY A 54 2.20 -0.83 6.49
CA GLY A 54 3.57 -1.28 6.66
C GLY A 54 3.62 -2.76 6.33
N PHE A 55 4.80 -3.36 6.44
CA PHE A 55 4.94 -4.78 6.21
C PHE A 55 6.10 -5.37 7.03
N LEU A 56 5.89 -6.59 7.49
CA LEU A 56 6.90 -7.35 8.23
C LEU A 56 8.04 -7.77 7.29
N ILE A 57 9.27 -7.53 7.71
CA ILE A 57 10.49 -7.99 7.04
C ILE A 57 11.25 -9.02 7.87
N SER A 58 10.89 -9.16 9.14
CA SER A 58 11.32 -10.22 10.07
C SER A 58 10.28 -10.40 11.18
N ASP A 59 10.59 -11.26 12.15
CA ASP A 59 9.77 -11.45 13.35
C ASP A 59 9.72 -10.22 14.27
N GLU A 60 10.64 -9.27 14.13
CA GLU A 60 10.81 -8.12 15.02
C GLU A 60 10.75 -6.76 14.30
N PHE A 61 10.84 -6.75 12.94
CA PHE A 61 10.91 -5.50 12.19
C PHE A 61 9.78 -5.32 11.19
N VAL A 62 9.20 -4.12 11.21
CA VAL A 62 8.27 -3.60 10.19
C VAL A 62 8.97 -2.51 9.40
N LEU A 63 8.86 -2.57 8.08
CA LEU A 63 9.26 -1.50 7.18
C LEU A 63 8.04 -0.67 6.79
N THR A 64 8.19 0.66 6.81
CA THR A 64 7.13 1.63 6.50
C THR A 64 7.72 2.95 6.00
N ALA A 65 6.88 3.93 5.68
CA ALA A 65 7.31 5.27 5.30
C ALA A 65 7.62 6.14 6.55
N ALA A 66 8.64 6.99 6.47
CA ALA A 66 9.03 7.84 7.59
C ALA A 66 7.95 8.86 7.93
N HIS A 67 7.22 9.38 6.92
CA HIS A 67 6.15 10.36 7.13
C HIS A 67 4.93 9.80 7.88
N CYS A 68 4.87 8.47 8.09
CA CYS A 68 3.82 7.83 8.88
C CYS A 68 3.94 8.10 10.38
N TRP A 69 5.06 8.64 10.84
CA TRP A 69 5.27 9.07 12.22
C TRP A 69 5.71 10.53 12.28
N LYS A 70 5.01 11.32 13.07
CA LYS A 70 5.25 12.76 13.21
C LYS A 70 6.17 13.12 14.38
N GLY A 71 6.65 12.11 15.10
CA GLY A 71 7.43 12.31 16.32
C GLY A 71 6.57 12.26 17.59
N TYR A 72 7.24 12.19 18.74
CA TYR A 72 6.56 12.18 20.04
C TYR A 72 5.74 13.48 20.24
N PRO A 73 4.59 13.43 20.96
CA PRO A 73 4.08 12.29 21.74
C PRO A 73 3.25 11.26 20.95
N GLU A 74 3.21 11.28 19.61
CA GLU A 74 2.43 10.35 18.80
C GLU A 74 3.00 8.93 18.88
N ILE A 75 2.20 7.98 19.31
CA ILE A 75 2.57 6.57 19.46
C ILE A 75 1.81 5.74 18.44
N LEU A 76 2.57 5.02 17.60
CA LEU A 76 2.02 4.03 16.69
C LEU A 76 1.90 2.67 17.37
N THR A 77 0.83 1.97 17.07
CA THR A 77 0.69 0.53 17.33
C THR A 77 0.60 -0.22 16.00
N VAL A 78 1.11 -1.43 15.97
CA VAL A 78 1.15 -2.30 14.78
C VAL A 78 0.10 -3.39 14.93
N MET A 79 -0.88 -3.44 14.04
CA MET A 79 -1.83 -4.54 13.97
C MET A 79 -1.36 -5.54 12.91
N VAL A 80 -1.09 -6.77 13.32
CA VAL A 80 -0.65 -7.88 12.47
C VAL A 80 -1.77 -8.90 12.25
N GLY A 81 -1.73 -9.64 11.14
CA GLY A 81 -2.70 -10.70 10.82
C GLY A 81 -4.08 -10.21 10.40
N ALA A 82 -4.30 -8.90 10.25
CA ALA A 82 -5.60 -8.35 9.94
C ALA A 82 -5.97 -8.49 8.45
N HIS A 83 -7.23 -8.88 8.18
CA HIS A 83 -7.90 -8.69 6.91
C HIS A 83 -8.96 -7.60 7.01
N ASP A 84 -9.88 -7.71 7.96
CA ASP A 84 -10.88 -6.69 8.28
C ASP A 84 -10.51 -6.00 9.60
N LEU A 85 -10.18 -4.70 9.55
CA LEU A 85 -9.77 -3.93 10.73
C LEU A 85 -10.88 -3.75 11.77
N LYS A 86 -12.14 -3.99 11.39
CA LYS A 86 -13.30 -3.90 12.30
C LYS A 86 -13.60 -5.22 12.99
N ASN A 87 -13.36 -6.35 12.32
CA ASN A 87 -13.77 -7.69 12.74
C ASN A 87 -12.63 -8.70 12.53
N SER A 88 -11.52 -8.52 13.23
CA SER A 88 -10.35 -9.37 13.03
C SER A 88 -10.10 -10.23 14.27
N LYS A 89 -10.59 -11.49 14.23
CA LYS A 89 -10.40 -12.47 15.30
C LYS A 89 -8.96 -13.01 15.35
N ASP A 90 -8.28 -12.99 14.18
CA ASP A 90 -6.96 -13.61 13.99
C ASP A 90 -5.82 -12.57 14.04
N SER A 91 -6.15 -11.31 14.36
CA SER A 91 -5.19 -10.22 14.48
C SER A 91 -4.94 -9.82 15.92
N TYR A 92 -3.76 -9.29 16.15
CA TYR A 92 -3.40 -8.70 17.44
C TYR A 92 -2.53 -7.46 17.26
N ARG A 93 -2.46 -6.64 18.31
CA ARG A 93 -1.64 -5.43 18.34
C ARG A 93 -0.33 -5.70 19.02
N VAL A 94 0.72 -5.13 18.44
CA VAL A 94 2.06 -5.10 19.02
C VAL A 94 2.48 -3.64 19.16
N GLU A 95 3.08 -3.30 20.28
CA GLU A 95 3.64 -1.97 20.51
C GLU A 95 4.96 -1.80 19.77
N VAL A 96 5.29 -0.55 19.47
CA VAL A 96 6.56 -0.18 18.85
C VAL A 96 7.57 0.16 19.94
N LYS A 97 8.67 -0.60 19.99
CA LYS A 97 9.80 -0.38 20.89
C LYS A 97 10.68 0.78 20.44
N SER A 98 10.93 0.88 19.13
CA SER A 98 11.80 1.91 18.57
C SER A 98 11.34 2.33 17.19
N TYR A 99 11.40 3.62 16.95
CA TYR A 99 11.16 4.27 15.66
C TYR A 99 12.52 4.64 15.06
N ILE A 100 12.86 4.11 13.91
CA ILE A 100 14.18 4.27 13.28
C ILE A 100 13.99 4.80 11.86
N PRO A 101 13.74 6.11 11.66
CA PRO A 101 13.72 6.71 10.33
C PRO A 101 15.15 6.74 9.76
N HIS A 102 15.29 6.60 8.43
CA HIS A 102 16.61 6.65 7.77
C HIS A 102 17.30 7.99 7.99
N GLN A 103 16.62 9.08 7.72
CA GLN A 103 17.04 10.44 8.05
C GLN A 103 15.81 11.27 8.36
N TYR A 104 15.85 11.97 9.50
CA TYR A 104 14.84 12.94 9.81
C TYR A 104 15.15 14.23 9.05
N CYS A 105 14.33 14.55 8.07
CA CYS A 105 14.34 15.86 7.45
C CYS A 105 12.94 16.45 7.48
N PRO A 106 12.58 17.29 8.47
CA PRO A 106 11.26 17.85 8.64
C PRO A 106 10.82 18.76 7.49
N PHE A 107 11.78 19.21 6.67
CA PHE A 107 11.54 20.10 5.52
C PHE A 107 11.83 19.46 4.15
N CYS A 108 12.35 18.21 4.13
CA CYS A 108 12.68 17.51 2.88
C CYS A 108 11.47 16.68 2.47
N SER A 109 10.65 17.24 1.61
CA SER A 109 9.52 16.56 1.01
C SER A 109 9.98 15.27 0.30
N HIS A 110 9.55 14.11 0.80
CA HIS A 110 9.56 12.81 0.14
C HIS A 110 10.92 12.09 -0.03
N TRP A 111 12.06 12.70 0.29
CA TRP A 111 13.36 12.04 0.23
C TRP A 111 13.63 11.23 1.49
N ASN A 112 14.26 10.07 1.33
CA ASN A 112 14.54 9.15 2.44
C ASN A 112 13.26 8.76 3.23
N ASP A 113 12.12 8.70 2.54
CA ASP A 113 10.84 8.40 3.16
C ASP A 113 10.71 6.90 3.46
N ILE A 114 11.50 6.45 4.42
CA ILE A 114 11.59 5.05 4.85
C ILE A 114 11.94 5.00 6.35
N MET A 115 11.33 4.09 7.07
CA MET A 115 11.50 3.91 8.50
C MET A 115 11.37 2.44 8.88
N LEU A 116 12.23 1.98 9.78
CA LEU A 116 12.07 0.72 10.50
C LEU A 116 11.35 0.97 11.83
N LEU A 117 10.37 0.13 12.11
CA LEU A 117 9.78 0.01 13.44
C LEU A 117 10.27 -1.29 14.05
N ARG A 118 10.95 -1.21 15.21
CA ARG A 118 11.24 -2.38 16.01
C ARG A 118 10.04 -2.67 16.90
N LEU A 119 9.52 -3.88 16.85
CA LEU A 119 8.41 -4.32 17.66
C LEU A 119 8.86 -4.56 19.11
N GLN A 120 7.98 -4.33 20.08
CA GLN A 120 8.24 -4.60 21.50
C GLN A 120 8.37 -6.11 21.76
N GLU A 121 7.59 -6.90 21.03
CA GLU A 121 7.57 -8.36 21.12
C GLU A 121 7.71 -8.97 19.73
N LYS A 122 8.44 -10.08 19.63
CA LYS A 122 8.58 -10.83 18.38
C LYS A 122 7.25 -11.46 17.99
N VAL A 123 6.86 -11.27 16.72
CA VAL A 123 5.68 -11.96 16.18
C VAL A 123 6.02 -13.41 15.84
N LYS A 124 5.06 -14.30 16.03
CA LYS A 124 5.20 -15.71 15.68
C LYS A 124 4.60 -15.95 14.29
N PRO A 125 5.36 -16.52 13.34
CA PRO A 125 4.85 -16.82 12.02
C PRO A 125 3.75 -17.89 12.09
N ASN A 126 2.70 -17.66 11.30
CA ASN A 126 1.58 -18.59 11.12
C ASN A 126 0.89 -18.32 9.77
N ASN A 127 -0.29 -18.87 9.52
CA ASN A 127 -1.02 -18.66 8.27
C ASN A 127 -1.47 -17.22 8.04
N TYR A 128 -1.49 -16.37 9.08
CA TYR A 128 -1.99 -14.99 9.05
C TYR A 128 -0.89 -13.94 9.25
N VAL A 129 0.27 -14.35 9.79
CA VAL A 129 1.41 -13.48 10.11
C VAL A 129 2.68 -14.12 9.57
N ASN A 130 3.36 -13.44 8.67
CA ASN A 130 4.67 -13.84 8.13
C ASN A 130 5.36 -12.60 7.55
N TRP A 131 6.61 -12.70 7.19
CA TRP A 131 7.37 -11.61 6.59
C TRP A 131 7.58 -11.83 5.09
N ILE A 132 7.93 -10.75 4.40
CA ILE A 132 8.20 -10.75 2.96
C ILE A 132 9.70 -10.55 2.70
N SER A 133 10.20 -11.14 1.63
CA SER A 133 11.57 -10.95 1.17
C SER A 133 11.80 -9.52 0.67
N LEU A 134 12.99 -8.99 0.96
CA LEU A 134 13.52 -7.77 0.35
C LEU A 134 14.35 -8.11 -0.90
N PRO A 135 14.58 -7.15 -1.82
CA PRO A 135 15.42 -7.36 -2.98
C PRO A 135 16.86 -7.70 -2.52
N LYS A 136 17.54 -8.55 -3.28
CA LYS A 136 18.95 -8.87 -2.98
C LYS A 136 19.87 -7.76 -3.46
N GLU A 137 19.77 -7.41 -4.73
CA GLU A 137 20.50 -6.32 -5.40
C GLU A 137 19.77 -5.97 -6.71
N GLY A 138 20.12 -4.82 -7.25
CA GLY A 138 19.63 -4.37 -8.55
C GLY A 138 18.41 -3.48 -8.50
N ASP A 139 18.09 -2.96 -9.65
CA ASP A 139 16.96 -2.05 -9.84
C ASP A 139 15.80 -2.80 -10.51
N VAL A 140 14.59 -2.36 -10.21
CA VAL A 140 13.40 -2.89 -10.89
C VAL A 140 13.24 -2.13 -12.20
N SER A 141 13.26 -2.87 -13.31
CA SER A 141 13.07 -2.30 -14.65
C SER A 141 11.68 -1.71 -14.82
N GLY A 142 11.57 -0.68 -15.66
CA GLY A 142 10.27 -0.21 -16.15
C GLY A 142 9.54 -1.33 -16.88
N GLY A 143 8.21 -1.38 -16.76
CA GLY A 143 7.36 -2.42 -17.35
C GLY A 143 7.21 -3.67 -16.48
N THR A 144 7.80 -3.72 -15.28
CA THR A 144 7.66 -4.86 -14.37
C THR A 144 6.28 -4.87 -13.73
N LEU A 145 5.58 -6.02 -13.83
CA LEU A 145 4.29 -6.22 -13.18
C LEU A 145 4.48 -6.40 -11.67
N CYS A 146 3.80 -5.58 -10.90
CA CYS A 146 3.82 -5.56 -9.45
C CYS A 146 2.41 -5.47 -8.89
N SER A 147 2.27 -5.50 -7.60
CA SER A 147 1.00 -5.29 -6.91
C SER A 147 1.19 -4.42 -5.68
N VAL A 148 0.11 -3.74 -5.29
CA VAL A 148 0.00 -2.97 -4.05
C VAL A 148 -1.17 -3.47 -3.24
N ALA A 149 -1.09 -3.35 -1.92
CA ALA A 149 -2.18 -3.68 -1.02
C ALA A 149 -2.25 -2.71 0.16
N GLY A 150 -3.47 -2.52 0.71
CA GLY A 150 -3.66 -1.66 1.87
C GLY A 150 -5.11 -1.42 2.25
N TRP A 151 -5.30 -0.64 3.29
CA TRP A 151 -6.59 -0.19 3.84
C TRP A 151 -6.85 1.30 3.57
N GLY A 152 -6.12 1.88 2.63
CA GLY A 152 -6.26 3.28 2.26
C GLY A 152 -7.60 3.64 1.65
N ARG A 153 -7.70 4.87 1.15
CA ARG A 153 -8.94 5.38 0.58
C ARG A 153 -9.36 4.63 -0.68
N LEU A 154 -10.64 4.38 -0.76
CA LEU A 154 -11.31 3.68 -1.85
C LEU A 154 -11.39 4.52 -3.14
N LEU A 155 -11.39 5.83 -2.99
CA LEU A 155 -11.40 6.85 -4.04
C LEU A 155 -10.57 8.04 -3.54
N THR A 156 -10.11 8.91 -4.43
CA THR A 156 -9.31 10.10 -4.09
C THR A 156 -9.91 10.95 -2.96
N LYS A 157 -11.24 11.08 -2.93
CA LYS A 157 -12.00 11.78 -1.88
C LYS A 157 -12.88 10.82 -1.06
N GLY A 158 -12.63 9.50 -1.13
CA GLY A 158 -13.42 8.47 -0.46
C GLY A 158 -13.00 8.21 0.99
N THR A 159 -13.67 7.23 1.59
CA THR A 159 -13.37 6.71 2.93
C THR A 159 -12.25 5.66 2.88
N LEU A 160 -11.61 5.39 4.01
CA LEU A 160 -10.69 4.27 4.19
C LEU A 160 -11.44 2.93 4.08
N SER A 161 -10.77 1.91 3.59
CA SER A 161 -11.29 0.55 3.59
C SER A 161 -11.10 -0.09 4.96
N SER A 162 -12.11 -0.80 5.46
CA SER A 162 -11.93 -1.68 6.63
C SER A 162 -11.29 -3.02 6.26
N ARG A 163 -11.44 -3.45 5.00
CA ARG A 163 -10.88 -4.71 4.49
C ARG A 163 -9.68 -4.48 3.63
N LEU A 164 -8.71 -5.38 3.71
CA LEU A 164 -7.49 -5.31 2.89
C LEU A 164 -7.87 -5.39 1.40
N ARG A 165 -7.36 -4.43 0.63
CA ARG A 165 -7.56 -4.34 -0.82
C ARG A 165 -6.23 -4.49 -1.54
N GLU A 166 -6.29 -4.87 -2.81
CA GLU A 166 -5.11 -5.03 -3.65
C GLU A 166 -5.39 -4.63 -5.10
N ALA A 167 -4.35 -4.20 -5.81
CA ALA A 167 -4.38 -3.93 -7.24
C ALA A 167 -3.07 -4.28 -7.90
N ASN A 168 -3.13 -4.67 -9.16
CA ASN A 168 -1.94 -4.78 -10.01
C ASN A 168 -1.56 -3.39 -10.53
N THR A 169 -0.26 -3.17 -10.60
CA THR A 169 0.36 -1.97 -11.12
C THR A 169 1.62 -2.34 -11.91
N THR A 170 2.11 -1.44 -12.74
CA THR A 170 3.31 -1.68 -13.54
C THR A 170 4.31 -0.57 -13.28
N THR A 171 5.56 -0.91 -13.06
CA THR A 171 6.62 0.07 -12.89
C THR A 171 6.82 0.89 -14.15
N ILE A 172 7.19 2.15 -14.00
CA ILE A 172 7.49 3.08 -15.10
C ILE A 172 8.99 3.34 -15.08
N ASN A 173 9.59 3.52 -16.26
CA ASN A 173 11.01 3.86 -16.33
C ASN A 173 11.30 5.23 -15.68
N HIS A 174 12.53 5.40 -15.22
CA HIS A 174 12.93 6.57 -14.43
C HIS A 174 12.80 7.88 -15.21
N GLU A 175 13.13 7.87 -16.49
CA GLU A 175 13.07 9.06 -17.37
C GLU A 175 11.63 9.55 -17.54
N GLU A 176 10.70 8.62 -17.77
CA GLU A 176 9.29 8.96 -17.86
C GLU A 176 8.74 9.47 -16.54
N CYS A 177 9.08 8.82 -15.42
CA CYS A 177 8.67 9.28 -14.10
C CYS A 177 9.21 10.68 -13.81
N GLN A 178 10.49 10.95 -14.13
CA GLN A 178 11.10 12.26 -13.96
C GLN A 178 10.46 13.34 -14.82
N ARG A 179 10.07 13.02 -16.05
CA ARG A 179 9.30 13.96 -16.90
C ARG A 179 7.94 14.31 -16.29
N LYS A 180 7.26 13.32 -15.69
CA LYS A 180 5.93 13.50 -15.10
C LYS A 180 5.95 14.27 -13.77
N TRP A 181 6.94 14.04 -12.92
CA TRP A 181 7.05 14.66 -11.59
C TRP A 181 7.99 15.85 -11.52
N GLY A 182 9.01 15.89 -12.38
CA GLY A 182 10.13 16.82 -12.32
C GLY A 182 11.21 16.39 -11.32
N SER A 183 12.43 16.85 -11.53
CA SER A 183 13.60 16.49 -10.71
C SER A 183 13.52 16.96 -9.25
N MET A 184 12.66 17.94 -8.96
CA MET A 184 12.43 18.42 -7.60
C MET A 184 11.68 17.40 -6.73
N TYR A 185 10.80 16.59 -7.33
CA TYR A 185 9.94 15.64 -6.61
C TYR A 185 10.36 14.19 -6.78
N PHE A 186 11.07 13.84 -7.84
CA PHE A 186 11.45 12.47 -8.14
C PHE A 186 12.97 12.34 -8.34
N GLN A 187 13.56 11.33 -7.63
CA GLN A 187 14.96 10.94 -7.77
C GLN A 187 15.05 9.44 -8.10
N ALA A 188 15.56 9.13 -9.27
CA ALA A 188 15.70 7.77 -9.78
C ALA A 188 16.57 6.85 -8.90
N SER A 189 17.56 7.42 -8.18
CA SER A 189 18.43 6.68 -7.26
C SER A 189 17.68 6.15 -6.03
N GLN A 190 16.60 6.80 -5.61
CA GLN A 190 15.90 6.50 -4.34
C GLN A 190 14.41 6.18 -4.52
N MET A 191 13.87 6.30 -5.72
CA MET A 191 12.42 6.20 -5.95
C MET A 191 12.08 5.32 -7.14
N ILE A 192 10.90 4.70 -7.08
CA ILE A 192 10.27 3.95 -8.16
C ILE A 192 8.90 4.57 -8.43
N CYS A 193 8.52 4.70 -9.69
CA CYS A 193 7.16 5.01 -10.08
C CYS A 193 6.42 3.77 -10.54
N ALA A 194 5.13 3.70 -10.23
CA ALA A 194 4.25 2.71 -10.83
C ALA A 194 2.85 3.28 -11.11
N HIS A 195 2.23 2.76 -12.14
CA HIS A 195 0.87 3.09 -12.56
C HIS A 195 0.18 1.85 -13.14
N GLY A 196 -1.12 1.74 -12.95
CA GLY A 196 -1.93 0.64 -13.46
C GLY A 196 -3.42 0.97 -13.44
N ASN A 197 -4.26 -0.03 -13.63
CA ASN A 197 -5.71 0.14 -13.53
C ASN A 197 -6.15 0.54 -12.12
N GLY A 198 -5.37 0.14 -11.10
CA GLY A 198 -5.54 0.55 -9.71
C GLY A 198 -4.22 1.03 -9.10
N GLY A 199 -4.28 1.62 -7.91
CA GLY A 199 -3.09 2.15 -7.26
C GLY A 199 -3.32 2.60 -5.83
N SER A 200 -2.22 2.88 -5.13
CA SER A 200 -2.22 3.36 -3.75
C SER A 200 -2.88 4.74 -3.62
N CYS A 201 -3.50 5.00 -2.49
CA CYS A 201 -4.09 6.28 -2.14
C CYS A 201 -3.80 6.65 -0.68
N LEU A 202 -4.38 7.73 -0.17
CA LEU A 202 -4.19 8.18 1.21
C LEU A 202 -4.58 7.07 2.20
N GLY A 203 -3.68 6.74 3.11
CA GLY A 203 -3.79 5.64 4.06
C GLY A 203 -3.07 4.35 3.63
N ASP A 204 -2.66 4.22 2.35
CA ASP A 204 -1.80 3.12 1.90
C ASP A 204 -0.30 3.42 2.09
N SER A 205 0.05 4.65 2.49
CA SER A 205 1.41 5.09 2.83
C SER A 205 2.13 4.05 3.68
N GLY A 206 3.40 3.77 3.36
CA GLY A 206 4.20 2.78 4.08
C GLY A 206 3.95 1.32 3.68
N GLY A 207 2.87 1.01 2.95
CA GLY A 207 2.62 -0.32 2.40
C GLY A 207 3.60 -0.69 1.28
N PRO A 208 3.76 -1.98 0.97
CA PRO A 208 4.75 -2.44 -0.01
C PRO A 208 4.27 -2.32 -1.46
N LEU A 209 5.20 -2.01 -2.36
CA LEU A 209 5.14 -2.37 -3.78
C LEU A 209 5.79 -3.75 -3.94
N VAL A 210 5.03 -4.75 -4.36
CA VAL A 210 5.48 -6.14 -4.44
C VAL A 210 5.55 -6.57 -5.89
N CYS A 211 6.74 -6.98 -6.33
CA CYS A 211 6.97 -7.56 -7.65
C CYS A 211 7.37 -9.04 -7.47
N GLY A 212 6.57 -9.96 -8.02
CA GLY A 212 6.69 -11.37 -7.65
C GLY A 212 6.43 -11.56 -6.14
N ASN A 213 7.39 -12.13 -5.43
CA ASN A 213 7.34 -12.37 -3.98
C ASN A 213 8.27 -11.44 -3.19
N THR A 214 8.67 -10.31 -3.76
CA THR A 214 9.66 -9.39 -3.18
C THR A 214 9.07 -8.00 -3.03
N ALA A 215 9.20 -7.41 -1.85
CA ALA A 215 8.88 -6.02 -1.61
C ALA A 215 10.02 -5.14 -2.16
N VAL A 216 9.77 -4.42 -3.25
CA VAL A 216 10.79 -3.60 -3.94
C VAL A 216 10.66 -2.11 -3.62
N GLY A 217 9.51 -1.68 -3.12
CA GLY A 217 9.24 -0.29 -2.78
C GLY A 217 8.35 -0.13 -1.56
N VAL A 218 8.40 1.06 -0.95
CA VAL A 218 7.54 1.50 0.14
C VAL A 218 6.67 2.64 -0.37
N THR A 219 5.35 2.55 -0.26
CA THR A 219 4.41 3.60 -0.70
C THR A 219 4.73 4.92 -0.01
N SER A 220 5.16 5.92 -0.77
CA SER A 220 5.58 7.22 -0.25
C SER A 220 4.55 8.29 -0.55
N PHE A 221 4.35 8.67 -1.80
CA PHE A 221 3.37 9.69 -2.12
C PHE A 221 2.61 9.42 -3.42
N VAL A 222 1.44 10.02 -3.48
CA VAL A 222 0.51 9.95 -4.60
C VAL A 222 0.04 11.36 -4.98
N TYR A 223 -0.46 11.53 -6.19
CA TYR A 223 -1.07 12.79 -6.57
C TYR A 223 -2.39 13.00 -5.85
N ILE A 224 -2.44 14.00 -4.95
CA ILE A 224 -3.59 14.22 -4.04
C ILE A 224 -4.89 14.58 -4.76
N LYS A 225 -4.81 15.08 -6.00
CA LYS A 225 -6.00 15.39 -6.82
C LYS A 225 -6.52 14.20 -7.61
N GLY A 226 -5.76 13.08 -7.65
CA GLY A 226 -6.13 11.86 -8.35
C GLY A 226 -5.17 10.73 -8.03
N CYS A 227 -5.44 9.96 -6.96
CA CYS A 227 -4.53 8.94 -6.42
C CYS A 227 -3.99 7.92 -7.44
N ASN A 228 -4.68 7.70 -8.56
CA ASN A 228 -4.21 6.83 -9.64
C ASN A 228 -4.17 7.60 -10.96
N SER A 229 -3.53 8.77 -10.97
CA SER A 229 -3.41 9.61 -12.15
C SER A 229 -2.33 9.08 -13.10
N PRO A 230 -2.62 8.89 -14.40
CA PRO A 230 -1.61 8.54 -15.39
C PRO A 230 -0.60 9.68 -15.64
N GLU A 231 -0.98 10.93 -15.35
CA GLU A 231 -0.10 12.09 -15.46
C GLU A 231 0.89 12.20 -14.30
N ARG A 232 0.50 11.71 -13.13
CA ARG A 232 1.26 11.73 -11.89
C ARG A 232 1.19 10.35 -11.23
N PRO A 233 2.00 9.38 -11.72
CA PRO A 233 2.00 8.00 -11.20
C PRO A 233 2.40 7.96 -9.72
N ASN A 234 1.99 6.91 -9.01
CA ASN A 234 2.32 6.72 -7.62
C ASN A 234 3.83 6.53 -7.45
N VAL A 235 4.40 7.11 -6.39
CA VAL A 235 5.84 7.06 -6.10
C VAL A 235 6.09 6.25 -4.83
N TYR A 236 7.09 5.41 -4.91
CA TYR A 236 7.53 4.47 -3.87
C TYR A 236 9.00 4.72 -3.56
N THR A 237 9.37 4.67 -2.29
CA THR A 237 10.78 4.66 -1.89
C THR A 237 11.41 3.33 -2.32
N LYS A 238 12.51 3.37 -3.06
CA LYS A 238 13.21 2.21 -3.62
C LYS A 238 13.98 1.46 -2.53
N ILE A 239 13.52 0.27 -2.13
CA ILE A 239 14.13 -0.48 -1.02
C ILE A 239 15.59 -0.84 -1.30
N SER A 240 15.97 -1.19 -2.56
CA SER A 240 17.35 -1.55 -2.90
C SER A 240 18.35 -0.45 -2.57
N ALA A 241 17.96 0.81 -2.64
CA ALA A 241 18.81 1.95 -2.26
C ALA A 241 19.11 2.02 -0.75
N TYR A 242 18.32 1.36 0.07
CA TYR A 242 18.41 1.42 1.52
C TYR A 242 18.81 0.10 2.18
N LEU A 243 19.11 -0.94 1.40
CA LEU A 243 19.52 -2.25 1.93
C LEU A 243 20.73 -2.18 2.88
N PRO A 244 21.80 -1.42 2.57
CA PRO A 244 22.94 -1.31 3.49
C PRO A 244 22.53 -0.77 4.87
N TRP A 245 21.66 0.25 4.90
CA TRP A 245 21.13 0.83 6.13
C TRP A 245 20.22 -0.16 6.88
N ILE A 246 19.28 -0.82 6.18
CA ILE A 246 18.39 -1.82 6.76
C ILE A 246 19.22 -2.94 7.43
N HIS A 247 20.18 -3.50 6.71
CA HIS A 247 21.03 -4.58 7.22
C HIS A 247 21.91 -4.13 8.39
N GLN A 248 22.41 -2.88 8.36
CA GLN A 248 23.18 -2.33 9.47
C GLN A 248 22.33 -2.22 10.75
N ILE A 249 21.09 -1.71 10.64
CA ILE A 249 20.20 -1.57 11.80
C ILE A 249 19.85 -2.93 12.38
N ILE A 250 19.46 -3.90 11.55
CA ILE A 250 19.09 -5.24 12.02
C ILE A 250 20.27 -5.91 12.72
N ARG A 251 21.47 -5.90 12.14
CA ARG A 251 22.69 -6.50 12.74
C ARG A 251 23.13 -5.87 14.04
N ASN A 252 22.93 -4.56 14.21
CA ASN A 252 23.33 -3.86 15.45
C ASN A 252 22.39 -4.12 16.62
N ILE A 253 21.28 -4.79 16.38
CA ILE A 253 20.22 -5.01 17.36
C ILE A 253 20.17 -6.49 17.78
N GLU A 254 20.64 -7.40 16.90
CA GLU A 254 20.88 -8.81 17.22
C GLU A 254 22.11 -8.96 18.13
#